data_73286e0954a9de5b8a576518b1ad8677
#
_entry.id   73286e0954a9de5b8a576518b1ad8677
#
_cell.length_a   1.000
_cell.length_b   1.000
_cell.length_c   1.000
_cell.angle_alpha   90.00
_cell.angle_beta   90.00
_cell.angle_gamma   90.00
#
_symmetry.space_group_name_H-M   'P 1'
#
loop_
_entity.id
_entity.type
_entity.pdbx_description
1 polymer ?
#
loop_
_entity_poly.entity_id
_entity_poly.type
_entity_poly.pdbx_seq_one_letter_code
_entity_poly.pdbx_strand_id
1 'polypeptide(L)'
;TNEQLIVLISTVLPGTVRREFIPLLPNARFVYNPYLIAMGTVKWDMVNPEMVMIGTSDGSETGDAKELVDFYKTIMQNEPRYIIGTWDECECIKVFYNTFISAKVSLVNMIQDVAEAQGNINAELVCDALASSDRRIMGPGYMKPGMGDGGACHPRDNIALRWMAEELNLGYDLFDAVMLSREKQAENMAKRLMGLATVSPHDAMPIIIVGKAYKPLVDYEAGSASMLVGHYITEAGYDLH
;
A
#
# COMPACT_ATOMS: atom_id res chain seq x y z
N THR A 1 32.07 -11.91 15.13
CA THR A 1 32.44 -13.27 14.62
C THR A 1 31.34 -13.70 13.65
N ASN A 2 31.71 -14.38 12.57
CA ASN A 2 30.78 -14.88 11.54
C ASN A 2 29.75 -15.90 12.05
N GLU A 3 29.76 -16.20 13.34
CA GLU A 3 28.89 -17.17 14.00
C GLU A 3 27.63 -16.51 14.61
N GLN A 4 27.66 -15.18 14.83
CA GLN A 4 26.54 -14.47 15.44
C GLN A 4 25.58 -13.94 14.38
N LEU A 5 24.30 -14.24 14.56
CA LEU A 5 23.24 -13.67 13.75
C LEU A 5 22.91 -12.24 14.24
N ILE A 6 23.04 -11.27 13.35
CA ILE A 6 22.63 -9.89 13.58
C ILE A 6 21.18 -9.74 13.15
N VAL A 7 20.32 -9.31 14.06
CA VAL A 7 18.90 -9.06 13.80
C VAL A 7 18.62 -7.58 13.98
N LEU A 8 18.32 -6.87 12.88
CA LEU A 8 17.94 -5.46 12.92
C LEU A 8 16.42 -5.35 13.08
N ILE A 9 15.96 -4.71 14.17
CA ILE A 9 14.54 -4.54 14.47
C ILE A 9 14.03 -3.10 14.26
N SER A 10 14.92 -2.13 14.08
CA SER A 10 14.58 -0.72 13.88
C SER A 10 13.81 -0.48 12.58
N THR A 11 12.86 0.46 12.61
CA THR A 11 12.16 0.89 11.39
C THR A 11 13.09 1.70 10.51
N VAL A 12 13.20 1.31 9.25
CA VAL A 12 13.95 2.00 8.22
C VAL A 12 13.13 2.10 6.92
N LEU A 13 13.51 3.00 6.01
CA LEU A 13 12.83 3.16 4.72
C LEU A 13 13.21 2.03 3.74
N PRO A 14 12.34 1.70 2.78
CA PRO A 14 12.62 0.69 1.76
C PRO A 14 13.96 0.89 1.05
N GLY A 15 14.75 -0.18 0.97
CA GLY A 15 16.08 -0.19 0.38
C GLY A 15 17.21 0.27 1.32
N THR A 16 16.93 0.66 2.56
CA THR A 16 17.95 1.14 3.51
C THR A 16 18.89 0.03 3.93
N VAL A 17 18.38 -1.13 4.30
CA VAL A 17 19.21 -2.27 4.71
C VAL A 17 20.20 -2.61 3.62
N ARG A 18 19.73 -2.77 2.41
CA ARG A 18 20.57 -3.14 1.26
C ARG A 18 21.63 -2.08 0.92
N ARG A 19 21.27 -0.78 1.00
CA ARG A 19 22.19 0.30 0.63
C ARG A 19 23.15 0.69 1.73
N GLU A 20 22.69 0.72 2.98
CA GLU A 20 23.44 1.34 4.08
C GLU A 20 24.05 0.32 5.05
N PHE A 21 23.30 -0.77 5.37
CA PHE A 21 23.77 -1.71 6.38
C PHE A 21 24.65 -2.83 5.79
N ILE A 22 24.22 -3.45 4.70
CA ILE A 22 24.94 -4.60 4.13
C ILE A 22 26.37 -4.29 3.71
N PRO A 23 26.67 -3.12 3.10
CA PRO A 23 28.06 -2.77 2.78
C PRO A 23 28.99 -2.65 4.00
N LEU A 24 28.43 -2.38 5.18
CA LEU A 24 29.18 -2.30 6.44
C LEU A 24 29.35 -3.68 7.11
N LEU A 25 28.63 -4.69 6.65
CA LEU A 25 28.54 -6.02 7.25
C LEU A 25 28.81 -7.14 6.22
N PRO A 26 29.90 -7.08 5.43
CA PRO A 26 30.07 -7.91 4.24
C PRO A 26 30.14 -9.42 4.49
N ASN A 27 30.42 -9.84 5.73
CA ASN A 27 30.55 -11.25 6.11
C ASN A 27 29.70 -11.61 7.31
N ALA A 28 28.72 -10.78 7.68
CA ALA A 28 27.87 -11.06 8.81
C ALA A 28 26.64 -11.87 8.37
N ARG A 29 26.19 -12.75 9.25
CA ARG A 29 24.87 -13.33 9.19
C ARG A 29 23.89 -12.21 9.59
N PHE A 30 22.93 -11.87 8.72
CA PHE A 30 22.08 -10.70 8.91
C PHE A 30 20.65 -10.95 8.48
N VAL A 31 19.72 -10.56 9.35
CA VAL A 31 18.28 -10.60 9.10
C VAL A 31 17.65 -9.26 9.51
N TYR A 32 16.74 -8.76 8.70
CA TYR A 32 15.88 -7.64 9.07
C TYR A 32 14.56 -8.17 9.64
N ASN A 33 14.23 -7.75 10.86
CA ASN A 33 13.03 -8.22 11.55
C ASN A 33 12.32 -7.07 12.27
N PRO A 34 11.61 -6.21 11.53
CA PRO A 34 10.89 -5.12 12.15
C PRO A 34 9.70 -5.60 12.96
N TYR A 35 9.45 -4.95 14.08
CA TYR A 35 8.34 -5.28 14.98
C TYR A 35 7.18 -4.29 14.84
N LEU A 36 5.96 -4.80 15.07
CA LEU A 36 4.74 -4.02 15.23
C LEU A 36 4.41 -3.96 16.72
N ILE A 37 4.98 -2.98 17.41
CA ILE A 37 4.80 -2.79 18.87
C ILE A 37 4.21 -1.41 19.16
N ALA A 38 3.30 -1.34 20.14
CA ALA A 38 2.72 -0.10 20.62
C ALA A 38 3.30 0.29 21.99
N MET A 39 3.44 1.60 22.22
CA MET A 39 3.81 2.11 23.54
C MET A 39 2.74 1.71 24.56
N GLY A 40 3.19 1.19 25.70
CA GLY A 40 2.31 0.66 26.77
C GLY A 40 2.08 -0.84 26.72
N THR A 41 2.15 -1.48 25.54
CA THR A 41 1.95 -2.94 25.40
C THR A 41 3.18 -3.69 24.89
N VAL A 42 4.36 -3.06 24.88
CA VAL A 42 5.60 -3.56 24.27
C VAL A 42 5.88 -5.03 24.62
N LYS A 43 5.83 -5.39 25.92
CA LYS A 43 6.11 -6.78 26.35
C LYS A 43 5.11 -7.78 25.81
N TRP A 44 3.85 -7.38 25.75
CA TRP A 44 2.78 -8.23 25.23
C TRP A 44 2.90 -8.38 23.72
N ASP A 45 3.08 -7.27 22.99
CA ASP A 45 3.22 -7.26 21.53
C ASP A 45 4.45 -8.08 21.06
N MET A 46 5.53 -8.09 21.85
CA MET A 46 6.73 -8.84 21.49
C MET A 46 6.53 -10.36 21.53
N VAL A 47 5.60 -10.87 22.32
CA VAL A 47 5.34 -12.31 22.43
C VAL A 47 3.96 -12.73 21.89
N ASN A 48 3.12 -11.77 21.49
CA ASN A 48 1.83 -11.98 20.86
C ASN A 48 1.66 -11.13 19.57
N PRO A 49 2.63 -11.11 18.65
CA PRO A 49 2.54 -10.28 17.46
C PRO A 49 1.46 -10.79 16.48
N GLU A 50 0.83 -9.88 15.75
CA GLU A 50 -0.06 -10.21 14.64
C GLU A 50 0.69 -10.95 13.52
N MET A 51 1.92 -10.50 13.26
CA MET A 51 2.83 -11.11 12.30
C MET A 51 4.28 -10.91 12.72
N VAL A 52 5.13 -11.85 12.32
CA VAL A 52 6.59 -11.77 12.42
C VAL A 52 7.14 -11.60 11.01
N MET A 53 7.77 -10.47 10.73
CA MET A 53 8.37 -10.16 9.44
C MET A 53 9.85 -10.48 9.47
N ILE A 54 10.34 -11.24 8.51
CA ILE A 54 11.74 -11.65 8.41
C ILE A 54 12.25 -11.36 7.00
N GLY A 55 13.13 -10.38 6.88
CA GLY A 55 13.75 -9.97 5.62
C GLY A 55 15.13 -10.59 5.45
N THR A 56 15.36 -11.24 4.31
CA THR A 56 16.65 -11.79 3.90
C THR A 56 17.10 -11.16 2.57
N SER A 57 18.25 -11.55 2.05
CA SER A 57 18.74 -11.01 0.76
C SER A 57 17.89 -11.43 -0.43
N ASP A 58 17.29 -12.62 -0.38
CA ASP A 58 16.57 -13.26 -1.49
C ASP A 58 15.13 -13.63 -1.16
N GLY A 59 14.67 -13.34 0.08
CA GLY A 59 13.35 -13.69 0.55
C GLY A 59 13.15 -15.17 0.88
N SER A 60 14.23 -15.95 0.99
CA SER A 60 14.12 -17.37 1.27
C SER A 60 13.94 -17.69 2.75
N GLU A 61 13.18 -18.75 3.05
CA GLU A 61 12.95 -19.27 4.42
C GLU A 61 14.10 -20.15 4.93
N THR A 62 15.22 -20.21 4.25
CA THR A 62 16.36 -21.04 4.61
C THR A 62 17.36 -20.33 5.52
N GLY A 63 18.32 -21.07 6.07
CA GLY A 63 19.43 -20.51 6.84
C GLY A 63 18.99 -19.66 8.03
N ASP A 64 19.42 -18.39 8.04
CA ASP A 64 19.24 -17.46 9.15
C ASP A 64 17.76 -17.12 9.42
N ALA A 65 16.93 -17.04 8.38
CA ALA A 65 15.51 -16.83 8.55
C ALA A 65 14.85 -17.99 9.28
N LYS A 66 15.19 -19.23 8.91
CA LYS A 66 14.66 -20.41 9.57
C LYS A 66 15.10 -20.49 11.04
N GLU A 67 16.36 -20.19 11.33
CA GLU A 67 16.87 -20.16 12.71
C GLU A 67 16.09 -19.17 13.56
N LEU A 68 15.81 -17.99 13.01
CA LEU A 68 15.02 -16.97 13.73
C LEU A 68 13.56 -17.38 13.90
N VAL A 69 12.92 -18.01 12.90
CA VAL A 69 11.56 -18.56 13.01
C VAL A 69 11.51 -19.63 14.11
N ASP A 70 12.46 -20.56 14.11
CA ASP A 70 12.51 -21.63 15.11
C ASP A 70 12.72 -21.07 16.52
N PHE A 71 13.54 -20.03 16.67
CA PHE A 71 13.69 -19.31 17.92
C PHE A 71 12.35 -18.67 18.37
N TYR A 72 11.67 -17.95 17.48
CA TYR A 72 10.40 -17.31 17.81
C TYR A 72 9.31 -18.30 18.21
N LYS A 73 9.23 -19.45 17.57
CA LYS A 73 8.29 -20.53 17.97
C LYS A 73 8.47 -21.01 19.40
N THR A 74 9.63 -20.77 20.02
CA THR A 74 9.88 -21.14 21.43
C THR A 74 9.38 -20.10 22.43
N ILE A 75 9.17 -18.85 22.01
CA ILE A 75 8.85 -17.73 22.91
C ILE A 75 7.49 -17.09 22.62
N MET A 76 6.91 -17.26 21.41
CA MET A 76 5.60 -16.71 21.08
C MET A 76 4.50 -17.39 21.88
N GLN A 77 3.55 -16.58 22.36
CA GLN A 77 2.40 -17.02 23.15
C GLN A 77 1.12 -17.16 22.30
N ASN A 78 1.20 -16.75 21.04
CA ASN A 78 0.15 -16.92 20.02
C ASN A 78 0.74 -17.63 18.79
N GLU A 79 -0.08 -17.82 17.77
CA GLU A 79 0.32 -18.38 16.47
C GLU A 79 0.38 -17.24 15.42
N PRO A 80 1.45 -16.43 15.38
CA PRO A 80 1.55 -15.33 14.45
C PRO A 80 1.77 -15.84 13.02
N ARG A 81 1.37 -15.04 12.05
CA ARG A 81 1.77 -15.25 10.66
C ARG A 81 3.26 -14.92 10.51
N TYR A 82 4.03 -15.83 9.91
CA TYR A 82 5.42 -15.55 9.52
C TYR A 82 5.44 -15.04 8.09
N ILE A 83 5.94 -13.82 7.88
CA ILE A 83 6.09 -13.18 6.58
C ILE A 83 7.58 -13.15 6.27
N ILE A 84 8.01 -13.98 5.32
CA ILE A 84 9.40 -14.03 4.89
C ILE A 84 9.48 -13.42 3.51
N GLY A 85 10.38 -12.48 3.34
CA GLY A 85 10.58 -11.73 2.11
C GLY A 85 11.98 -11.15 2.02
N THR A 86 12.23 -10.36 1.01
CA THR A 86 13.47 -9.57 0.92
C THR A 86 13.50 -8.50 2.01
N TRP A 87 14.68 -7.94 2.27
CA TRP A 87 14.82 -6.79 3.18
C TRP A 87 13.90 -5.65 2.77
N ASP A 88 13.92 -5.27 1.48
CA ASP A 88 13.13 -4.18 0.92
C ASP A 88 11.60 -4.41 1.07
N GLU A 89 11.14 -5.65 0.92
CA GLU A 89 9.73 -6.02 1.14
C GLU A 89 9.32 -5.86 2.61
N CYS A 90 10.12 -6.34 3.54
CA CYS A 90 9.84 -6.21 4.97
C CYS A 90 9.92 -4.75 5.45
N GLU A 91 10.85 -3.95 4.91
CA GLU A 91 10.90 -2.50 5.12
C GLU A 91 9.61 -1.83 4.63
N CYS A 92 9.15 -2.21 3.41
CA CYS A 92 7.91 -1.72 2.84
C CYS A 92 6.71 -2.05 3.72
N ILE A 93 6.53 -3.32 4.12
CA ILE A 93 5.41 -3.74 4.98
C ILE A 93 5.41 -2.91 6.26
N LYS A 94 6.57 -2.74 6.90
CA LYS A 94 6.71 -2.02 8.16
C LYS A 94 6.24 -0.57 8.09
N VAL A 95 6.66 0.17 7.07
CA VAL A 95 6.30 1.60 6.97
C VAL A 95 4.87 1.79 6.48
N PHE A 96 4.43 0.98 5.51
CA PHE A 96 3.08 1.08 4.98
C PHE A 96 2.00 0.61 5.96
N TYR A 97 2.30 -0.32 6.88
CA TYR A 97 1.39 -0.69 7.95
C TYR A 97 0.95 0.51 8.79
N ASN A 98 1.90 1.32 9.24
CA ASN A 98 1.59 2.52 10.01
C ASN A 98 0.89 3.59 9.16
N THR A 99 1.31 3.77 7.91
CA THR A 99 0.68 4.73 6.99
C THR A 99 -0.78 4.36 6.70
N PHE A 100 -1.06 3.07 6.55
CA PHE A 100 -2.44 2.59 6.35
C PHE A 100 -3.32 2.89 7.57
N ILE A 101 -2.81 2.70 8.79
CA ILE A 101 -3.50 3.08 10.02
C ILE A 101 -3.75 4.60 10.05
N SER A 102 -2.75 5.40 9.72
CA SER A 102 -2.87 6.87 9.68
C SER A 102 -3.94 7.33 8.68
N ALA A 103 -3.99 6.71 7.50
CA ALA A 103 -5.02 7.00 6.50
C ALA A 103 -6.43 6.64 7.00
N LYS A 104 -6.59 5.48 7.66
CA LYS A 104 -7.88 5.11 8.29
C LYS A 104 -8.30 6.11 9.36
N VAL A 105 -7.38 6.50 10.24
CA VAL A 105 -7.65 7.48 11.31
C VAL A 105 -8.04 8.83 10.71
N SER A 106 -7.33 9.31 9.69
CA SER A 106 -7.64 10.57 9.02
C SER A 106 -9.03 10.55 8.38
N LEU A 107 -9.40 9.44 7.72
CA LEU A 107 -10.73 9.29 7.13
C LEU A 107 -11.83 9.27 8.19
N VAL A 108 -11.64 8.56 9.29
CA VAL A 108 -12.61 8.49 10.39
C VAL A 108 -12.79 9.87 11.06
N ASN A 109 -11.69 10.60 11.28
CA ASN A 109 -11.77 11.96 11.82
C ASN A 109 -12.52 12.91 10.87
N MET A 110 -12.31 12.78 9.54
CA MET A 110 -13.05 13.58 8.56
C MET A 110 -14.57 13.25 8.58
N ILE A 111 -14.96 12.00 8.81
CA ILE A 111 -16.38 11.64 9.03
C ILE A 111 -16.94 12.39 10.24
N GLN A 112 -16.17 12.47 11.33
CA GLN A 112 -16.57 13.23 12.53
C GLN A 112 -16.75 14.71 12.21
N ASP A 113 -15.80 15.34 11.54
CA ASP A 113 -15.85 16.76 11.20
C ASP A 113 -17.02 17.11 10.29
N VAL A 114 -17.30 16.25 9.28
CA VAL A 114 -18.48 16.38 8.42
C VAL A 114 -19.77 16.23 9.23
N ALA A 115 -19.82 15.26 10.14
CA ALA A 115 -21.02 15.03 10.97
C ALA A 115 -21.31 16.23 11.88
N GLU A 116 -20.30 16.81 12.49
CA GLU A 116 -20.43 18.00 13.34
C GLU A 116 -20.84 19.25 12.54
N ALA A 117 -20.19 19.50 11.40
CA ALA A 117 -20.45 20.69 10.60
C ALA A 117 -21.82 20.63 9.88
N GLN A 118 -22.20 19.44 9.37
CA GLN A 118 -23.48 19.26 8.68
C GLN A 118 -24.66 19.18 9.67
N GLY A 119 -24.43 18.61 10.85
CA GLY A 119 -25.47 18.30 11.83
C GLY A 119 -26.35 17.12 11.42
N ASN A 120 -27.12 16.59 12.39
CA ASN A 120 -28.04 15.48 12.20
C ASN A 120 -27.40 14.18 11.66
N ILE A 121 -26.11 13.99 11.92
CA ILE A 121 -25.34 12.78 11.57
C ILE A 121 -24.75 12.23 12.86
N ASN A 122 -25.00 10.94 13.15
CA ASN A 122 -24.30 10.22 14.20
C ASN A 122 -23.02 9.59 13.61
N ALA A 123 -21.86 10.18 13.89
CA ALA A 123 -20.58 9.71 13.37
C ALA A 123 -20.22 8.31 13.84
N GLU A 124 -20.57 7.95 15.08
CA GLU A 124 -20.33 6.59 15.62
C GLU A 124 -21.10 5.56 14.81
N LEU A 125 -22.39 5.79 14.51
CA LEU A 125 -23.20 4.88 13.69
C LEU A 125 -22.59 4.71 12.29
N VAL A 126 -22.10 5.79 11.68
CA VAL A 126 -21.43 5.73 10.36
C VAL A 126 -20.15 4.91 10.44
N CYS A 127 -19.31 5.17 11.43
CA CYS A 127 -18.05 4.45 11.62
C CYS A 127 -18.27 2.96 11.91
N ASP A 128 -19.24 2.60 12.75
CA ASP A 128 -19.57 1.21 13.08
C ASP A 128 -20.08 0.44 11.85
N ALA A 129 -20.90 1.08 11.02
CA ALA A 129 -21.38 0.49 9.77
C ALA A 129 -20.23 0.22 8.79
N LEU A 130 -19.26 1.15 8.68
CA LEU A 130 -18.06 0.98 7.84
C LEU A 130 -17.12 -0.10 8.42
N ALA A 131 -16.93 -0.11 9.75
CA ALA A 131 -16.09 -1.09 10.44
C ALA A 131 -16.63 -2.53 10.31
N SER A 132 -17.93 -2.67 10.19
CA SER A 132 -18.58 -3.97 9.99
C SER A 132 -18.57 -4.48 8.54
N SER A 133 -17.99 -3.69 7.60
CA SER A 133 -17.95 -4.02 6.16
C SER A 133 -16.76 -4.92 5.84
N ASP A 134 -16.82 -6.18 6.20
CA ASP A 134 -15.74 -7.18 6.12
C ASP A 134 -15.40 -7.66 4.70
N ARG A 135 -16.31 -7.51 3.73
CA ARG A 135 -16.09 -7.98 2.36
C ARG A 135 -15.19 -7.09 1.52
N ARG A 136 -15.23 -5.77 1.74
CA ARG A 136 -14.53 -4.78 0.89
C ARG A 136 -13.63 -3.86 1.70
N ILE A 137 -14.10 -3.32 2.83
CA ILE A 137 -13.39 -2.29 3.59
C ILE A 137 -12.38 -2.91 4.55
N MET A 138 -12.79 -3.91 5.34
CA MET A 138 -11.95 -4.53 6.38
C MET A 138 -11.32 -5.86 5.95
N GLY A 139 -11.67 -6.38 4.76
CA GLY A 139 -11.11 -7.61 4.21
C GLY A 139 -9.96 -7.38 3.23
N PRO A 140 -9.47 -8.44 2.57
CA PRO A 140 -8.39 -8.37 1.58
C PRO A 140 -8.82 -7.79 0.23
N GLY A 141 -10.09 -7.42 0.07
CA GLY A 141 -10.60 -6.75 -1.12
C GLY A 141 -9.84 -5.46 -1.39
N TYR A 142 -9.54 -5.17 -2.67
CA TYR A 142 -8.82 -3.97 -3.11
C TYR A 142 -7.38 -3.81 -2.57
N MET A 143 -6.78 -4.87 -2.06
CA MET A 143 -5.39 -4.89 -1.59
C MET A 143 -4.40 -5.44 -2.62
N LYS A 144 -4.75 -5.37 -3.92
CA LYS A 144 -3.85 -5.77 -5.02
C LYS A 144 -3.37 -4.53 -5.76
N PRO A 145 -2.04 -4.37 -5.97
CA PRO A 145 -1.51 -3.24 -6.73
C PRO A 145 -1.94 -3.31 -8.21
N GLY A 146 -1.96 -2.15 -8.88
CA GLY A 146 -2.31 -2.02 -10.30
C GLY A 146 -3.80 -1.98 -10.59
N MET A 147 -4.66 -2.02 -9.59
CA MET A 147 -6.11 -1.85 -9.77
C MET A 147 -6.47 -0.36 -9.82
N GLY A 148 -7.38 -0.01 -10.72
CA GLY A 148 -8.09 1.27 -10.64
C GLY A 148 -9.18 1.22 -9.57
N ASP A 149 -9.62 2.38 -9.14
CA ASP A 149 -10.82 2.52 -8.32
C ASP A 149 -12.08 2.18 -9.14
N GLY A 150 -13.12 1.67 -8.54
CA GLY A 150 -14.25 0.99 -9.16
C GLY A 150 -15.14 1.81 -10.13
N GLY A 151 -14.59 2.39 -11.17
CA GLY A 151 -15.32 3.08 -12.24
C GLY A 151 -15.82 4.46 -11.82
N ALA A 152 -16.93 4.93 -12.42
CA ALA A 152 -17.41 6.31 -12.29
C ALA A 152 -17.92 6.67 -10.87
N CYS A 153 -18.29 5.70 -10.04
CA CYS A 153 -18.84 5.98 -8.71
C CYS A 153 -17.77 6.59 -7.78
N HIS A 154 -16.55 6.05 -7.77
CA HIS A 154 -15.49 6.52 -6.88
C HIS A 154 -15.07 7.96 -7.13
N PRO A 155 -14.68 8.37 -8.37
CA PRO A 155 -14.38 9.78 -8.64
C PRO A 155 -15.58 10.69 -8.38
N ARG A 156 -16.79 10.29 -8.75
CA ARG A 156 -18.00 11.10 -8.51
C ARG A 156 -18.19 11.38 -7.01
N ASP A 157 -18.08 10.37 -6.17
CA ASP A 157 -18.32 10.52 -4.74
C ASP A 157 -17.17 11.30 -4.07
N ASN A 158 -15.92 11.12 -4.49
CA ASN A 158 -14.80 11.92 -4.01
C ASN A 158 -14.92 13.39 -4.43
N ILE A 159 -15.35 13.68 -5.65
CA ILE A 159 -15.60 15.06 -6.12
C ILE A 159 -16.73 15.72 -5.29
N ALA A 160 -17.81 14.99 -5.03
CA ALA A 160 -18.92 15.49 -4.22
C ALA A 160 -18.48 15.79 -2.76
N LEU A 161 -17.70 14.89 -2.16
CA LEU A 161 -17.19 15.06 -0.80
C LEU A 161 -16.14 16.18 -0.71
N ARG A 162 -15.32 16.36 -1.75
CA ARG A 162 -14.41 17.51 -1.86
C ARG A 162 -15.18 18.82 -1.82
N TRP A 163 -16.22 18.95 -2.67
CA TRP A 163 -17.09 20.13 -2.66
C TRP A 163 -17.74 20.34 -1.28
N MET A 164 -18.22 19.28 -0.64
CA MET A 164 -18.81 19.38 0.71
C MET A 164 -17.78 19.85 1.75
N ALA A 165 -16.54 19.37 1.71
CA ALA A 165 -15.48 19.79 2.62
C ALA A 165 -15.17 21.30 2.48
N GLU A 166 -15.23 21.84 1.25
CA GLU A 166 -15.09 23.26 0.95
C GLU A 166 -16.29 24.06 1.50
N GLU A 167 -17.53 23.66 1.20
CA GLU A 167 -18.76 24.33 1.68
C GLU A 167 -18.86 24.35 3.21
N LEU A 168 -18.44 23.28 3.87
CA LEU A 168 -18.41 23.16 5.33
C LEU A 168 -17.19 23.84 5.97
N ASN A 169 -16.27 24.35 5.16
CA ASN A 169 -15.06 25.03 5.59
C ASN A 169 -14.23 24.21 6.59
N LEU A 170 -14.01 22.91 6.27
CA LEU A 170 -13.27 21.99 7.14
C LEU A 170 -11.77 22.33 7.25
N GLY A 171 -11.24 23.13 6.33
CA GLY A 171 -9.83 23.56 6.32
C GLY A 171 -8.83 22.52 5.82
N TYR A 172 -9.28 21.35 5.39
CA TYR A 172 -8.45 20.30 4.75
C TYR A 172 -9.29 19.41 3.82
N ASP A 173 -8.64 18.77 2.86
CA ASP A 173 -9.30 18.00 1.82
C ASP A 173 -8.53 16.70 1.49
N LEU A 174 -8.97 15.59 2.10
CA LEU A 174 -8.43 14.25 1.83
C LEU A 174 -8.90 13.73 0.45
N PHE A 175 -10.07 14.18 -0.02
CA PHE A 175 -10.69 13.70 -1.26
C PHE A 175 -9.95 14.21 -2.49
N ASP A 176 -9.44 15.44 -2.46
CA ASP A 176 -8.56 15.97 -3.51
C ASP A 176 -7.27 15.15 -3.62
N ALA A 177 -6.66 14.80 -2.50
CA ALA A 177 -5.46 13.97 -2.47
C ALA A 177 -5.71 12.57 -3.07
N VAL A 178 -6.87 11.97 -2.81
CA VAL A 178 -7.28 10.68 -3.42
C VAL A 178 -7.43 10.82 -4.93
N MET A 179 -8.10 11.87 -5.40
CA MET A 179 -8.30 12.13 -6.83
C MET A 179 -6.98 12.42 -7.54
N LEU A 180 -6.11 13.24 -6.96
CA LEU A 180 -4.77 13.50 -7.49
C LEU A 180 -3.93 12.22 -7.58
N SER A 181 -3.98 11.37 -6.55
CA SER A 181 -3.25 10.11 -6.55
C SER A 181 -3.72 9.17 -7.66
N ARG A 182 -5.02 9.11 -7.91
CA ARG A 182 -5.62 8.32 -8.99
C ARG A 182 -5.09 8.75 -10.37
N GLU A 183 -5.09 10.05 -10.63
CA GLU A 183 -4.60 10.60 -11.90
C GLU A 183 -3.09 10.37 -12.08
N LYS A 184 -2.30 10.66 -11.05
CA LYS A 184 -0.85 10.47 -11.08
C LYS A 184 -0.44 9.01 -11.22
N GLN A 185 -1.19 8.08 -10.64
CA GLN A 185 -0.96 6.65 -10.83
C GLN A 185 -1.15 6.23 -12.30
N ALA A 186 -2.20 6.71 -12.97
CA ALA A 186 -2.43 6.44 -14.39
C ALA A 186 -1.35 7.06 -15.28
N GLU A 187 -0.94 8.30 -15.02
CA GLU A 187 0.17 8.96 -15.69
C GLU A 187 1.48 8.18 -15.54
N ASN A 188 1.79 7.70 -14.33
CA ASN A 188 2.98 6.91 -14.06
C ASN A 188 2.94 5.55 -14.77
N MET A 189 1.78 4.92 -14.88
CA MET A 189 1.59 3.70 -15.65
C MET A 189 1.85 3.95 -17.15
N ALA A 190 1.30 5.02 -17.69
CA ALA A 190 1.54 5.43 -19.09
C ALA A 190 3.04 5.66 -19.35
N LYS A 191 3.73 6.39 -18.48
CA LYS A 191 5.19 6.59 -18.57
C LYS A 191 5.98 5.29 -18.59
N ARG A 192 5.60 4.31 -17.76
CA ARG A 192 6.25 2.98 -17.76
C ARG A 192 6.04 2.25 -19.07
N LEU A 193 4.82 2.25 -19.61
CA LEU A 193 4.50 1.61 -20.89
C LEU A 193 5.27 2.24 -22.04
N MET A 194 5.29 3.57 -22.10
CA MET A 194 6.06 4.32 -23.10
C MET A 194 7.55 4.05 -22.99
N GLY A 195 8.10 3.98 -21.77
CA GLY A 195 9.50 3.62 -21.53
C GLY A 195 9.84 2.22 -22.02
N LEU A 196 8.93 1.25 -21.86
CA LEU A 196 9.11 -0.11 -22.40
C LEU A 196 9.02 -0.16 -23.92
N ALA A 197 8.13 0.64 -24.53
CA ALA A 197 7.96 0.71 -25.98
C ALA A 197 9.17 1.33 -26.69
N THR A 198 9.95 2.17 -26.00
CA THR A 198 11.12 2.90 -26.56
C THR A 198 12.47 2.24 -26.30
N VAL A 199 12.53 1.03 -25.79
CA VAL A 199 13.80 0.31 -25.53
C VAL A 199 14.61 0.04 -26.80
N SER A 200 13.97 0.06 -27.98
CA SER A 200 14.65 -0.01 -29.29
C SER A 200 14.44 1.31 -30.08
N PRO A 201 15.49 2.11 -30.34
CA PRO A 201 15.36 3.34 -31.11
C PRO A 201 14.92 3.15 -32.57
N HIS A 202 14.96 1.91 -33.07
CA HIS A 202 14.66 1.59 -34.46
C HIS A 202 13.32 0.87 -34.68
N ASP A 203 12.71 0.33 -33.59
CA ASP A 203 11.44 -0.37 -33.65
C ASP A 203 10.61 0.01 -32.45
N ALA A 204 9.90 1.14 -32.51
CA ALA A 204 8.91 1.47 -31.48
C ALA A 204 7.82 0.40 -31.47
N MET A 205 7.76 -0.38 -30.39
CA MET A 205 6.70 -1.38 -30.26
C MET A 205 5.36 -0.70 -30.04
N PRO A 206 4.29 -1.12 -30.73
CA PRO A 206 2.96 -0.58 -30.48
C PRO A 206 2.52 -0.86 -29.05
N ILE A 207 1.85 0.11 -28.43
CA ILE A 207 1.23 -0.07 -27.12
C ILE A 207 -0.21 -0.51 -27.36
N ILE A 208 -0.57 -1.65 -26.76
CA ILE A 208 -1.92 -2.22 -26.87
C ILE A 208 -2.55 -2.24 -25.49
N ILE A 209 -3.74 -1.64 -25.35
CA ILE A 209 -4.54 -1.73 -24.13
C ILE A 209 -5.74 -2.65 -24.40
N VAL A 210 -5.77 -3.79 -23.72
CA VAL A 210 -6.86 -4.77 -23.87
C VAL A 210 -7.96 -4.48 -22.87
N GLY A 211 -9.11 -4.03 -23.36
CA GLY A 211 -10.31 -3.74 -22.59
C GLY A 211 -10.39 -2.29 -22.11
N LYS A 212 -11.54 -1.70 -22.37
CA LYS A 212 -11.85 -0.29 -22.05
C LYS A 212 -12.67 -0.14 -20.78
N ALA A 213 -13.40 -1.18 -20.37
CA ALA A 213 -14.23 -1.14 -19.17
C ALA A 213 -13.36 -1.19 -17.89
N TYR A 214 -13.86 -0.60 -16.83
CA TYR A 214 -13.15 -0.57 -15.53
C TYR A 214 -13.08 -1.93 -14.81
N LYS A 215 -13.87 -2.91 -15.24
CA LYS A 215 -13.80 -4.30 -14.74
C LYS A 215 -14.39 -5.29 -15.76
N PRO A 216 -14.08 -6.59 -15.64
CA PRO A 216 -14.67 -7.63 -16.47
C PRO A 216 -16.19 -7.67 -16.39
N LEU A 217 -16.85 -8.12 -17.47
CA LEU A 217 -18.31 -8.31 -17.56
C LEU A 217 -19.15 -7.02 -17.41
N VAL A 218 -18.55 -5.85 -17.68
CA VAL A 218 -19.23 -4.56 -17.66
C VAL A 218 -18.93 -3.84 -18.97
N ASP A 219 -19.97 -3.37 -19.62
CA ASP A 219 -19.89 -2.56 -20.84
C ASP A 219 -20.06 -1.06 -20.48
N TYR A 220 -19.12 -0.53 -19.71
CA TYR A 220 -19.13 0.84 -19.26
C TYR A 220 -17.70 1.36 -19.08
N GLU A 221 -17.34 2.38 -19.87
CA GLU A 221 -15.97 2.89 -19.96
C GLU A 221 -15.69 4.06 -19.02
N ALA A 222 -16.71 4.81 -18.59
CA ALA A 222 -16.51 5.98 -17.75
C ALA A 222 -15.84 5.63 -16.40
N GLY A 223 -14.81 6.39 -16.04
CA GLY A 223 -14.00 6.16 -14.87
C GLY A 223 -13.01 4.98 -14.99
N SER A 224 -12.84 4.44 -16.20
CA SER A 224 -11.87 3.36 -16.43
C SER A 224 -10.43 3.86 -16.33
N ALA A 225 -9.62 3.16 -15.54
CA ALA A 225 -8.19 3.44 -15.42
C ALA A 225 -7.43 3.19 -16.72
N SER A 226 -7.84 2.16 -17.51
CA SER A 226 -7.23 1.87 -18.82
C SER A 226 -7.48 3.00 -19.84
N MET A 227 -8.67 3.61 -19.81
CA MET A 227 -8.96 4.78 -20.66
C MET A 227 -8.11 6.00 -20.25
N LEU A 228 -7.91 6.23 -18.97
CA LEU A 228 -7.08 7.33 -18.48
C LEU A 228 -5.59 7.11 -18.83
N VAL A 229 -5.09 5.89 -18.69
CA VAL A 229 -3.73 5.52 -19.14
C VAL A 229 -3.58 5.73 -20.65
N GLY A 230 -4.57 5.28 -21.44
CA GLY A 230 -4.60 5.49 -22.90
C GLY A 230 -4.58 6.95 -23.29
N HIS A 231 -5.32 7.80 -22.59
CA HIS A 231 -5.30 9.25 -22.78
C HIS A 231 -3.88 9.83 -22.66
N TYR A 232 -3.16 9.52 -21.57
CA TYR A 232 -1.79 10.00 -21.38
C TYR A 232 -0.79 9.48 -22.43
N ILE A 233 -0.96 8.25 -22.90
CA ILE A 233 -0.14 7.68 -23.98
C ILE A 233 -0.37 8.43 -25.30
N THR A 234 -1.64 8.66 -25.65
CA THR A 234 -2.02 9.37 -26.89
C THR A 234 -1.60 10.84 -26.84
N GLU A 235 -1.79 11.52 -25.71
CA GLU A 235 -1.37 12.91 -25.49
C GLU A 235 0.15 13.08 -25.65
N ALA A 236 0.92 12.06 -25.27
CA ALA A 236 2.37 12.03 -25.47
C ALA A 236 2.79 11.69 -26.92
N GLY A 237 1.86 11.47 -27.83
CA GLY A 237 2.12 11.24 -29.26
C GLY A 237 2.51 9.80 -29.62
N TYR A 238 2.27 8.83 -28.73
CA TYR A 238 2.50 7.42 -29.01
C TYR A 238 1.29 6.78 -29.71
N ASP A 239 1.58 5.80 -30.59
CA ASP A 239 0.56 5.00 -31.25
C ASP A 239 -0.04 4.00 -30.28
N LEU A 240 -1.35 4.05 -30.09
CA LEU A 240 -2.12 3.25 -29.15
C LEU A 240 -3.21 2.45 -29.87
N HIS A 241 -3.25 1.16 -29.62
CA HIS A 241 -4.26 0.25 -30.16
C HIS A 241 -5.14 -0.37 -29.08
#